data_d3e44e46deaed913bec5dc1aebe50aa7
#
_entry.id   d3e44e46deaed913bec5dc1aebe50aa7
#
_cell.length_a   1.000
_cell.length_b   1.000
_cell.length_c   1.000
_cell.angle_alpha   90.00
_cell.angle_beta   90.00
_cell.angle_gamma   90.00
#
_symmetry.space_group_name_H-M   'P 1'
#
loop_
_entity.id
_entity.type
_entity.pdbx_description
1 polymer ?
#
loop_
_entity_poly.entity_id
_entity_poly.type
_entity_poly.pdbx_seq_one_letter_code
_entity_poly.pdbx_strand_id
1 'polypeptide(L)'
;DMGKLLKIFAETDPELIINELRDNEKYTFQIGDNAVILDKQDFIVDFEVNEKYQFAKRQNLIVIISLERDSDMMAKGLIKDLARRIQTLRKEKGFNPTDILEKASILELDQESLDLIKNKTNEIAFLVRVKNVDFKESCQNYKDDDIDGLKIRIAVE
;
A
#
# COMPACT_ATOMS: atom_id res chain seq x y z
N ASP A 1 9.88 -3.74 45.46
CA ASP A 1 10.97 -2.96 44.84
C ASP A 1 10.69 -2.82 43.34
N MET A 2 9.89 -1.79 42.99
CA MET A 2 9.39 -1.52 41.63
C MET A 2 10.54 -1.42 40.60
N GLY A 3 11.68 -0.83 41.00
CA GLY A 3 12.81 -0.68 40.06
C GLY A 3 13.43 -2.01 39.63
N LYS A 4 13.46 -3.00 40.53
CA LYS A 4 13.95 -4.34 40.19
C LYS A 4 12.96 -5.08 39.30
N LEU A 5 11.65 -4.94 39.57
CA LEU A 5 10.60 -5.51 38.71
C LEU A 5 10.68 -4.97 37.30
N LEU A 6 10.77 -3.65 37.14
CA LEU A 6 10.87 -3.01 35.79
C LEU A 6 12.11 -3.47 35.02
N LYS A 7 13.25 -3.66 35.73
CA LYS A 7 14.47 -4.15 35.08
C LYS A 7 14.30 -5.59 34.58
N ILE A 8 13.76 -6.49 35.43
CA ILE A 8 13.51 -7.88 35.07
C ILE A 8 12.50 -7.94 33.89
N PHE A 9 11.45 -7.12 33.96
CA PHE A 9 10.45 -7.02 32.91
C PHE A 9 11.08 -6.62 31.58
N ALA A 10 11.98 -5.62 31.57
CA ALA A 10 12.67 -5.16 30.35
C ALA A 10 13.67 -6.19 29.79
N GLU A 11 14.21 -7.06 30.64
CA GLU A 11 15.16 -8.11 30.25
C GLU A 11 14.46 -9.43 29.86
N THR A 12 13.16 -9.57 30.15
CA THR A 12 12.38 -10.78 29.86
C THR A 12 11.84 -10.72 28.44
N ASP A 13 11.93 -11.84 27.71
CA ASP A 13 11.35 -11.93 26.38
C ASP A 13 9.82 -11.73 26.43
N PRO A 14 9.28 -10.72 25.73
CA PRO A 14 7.84 -10.46 25.71
C PRO A 14 6.99 -11.65 25.24
N GLU A 15 7.50 -12.49 24.34
CA GLU A 15 6.77 -13.67 23.86
C GLU A 15 6.53 -14.69 24.98
N LEU A 16 7.49 -14.86 25.90
CA LEU A 16 7.34 -15.75 27.06
C LEU A 16 6.21 -15.25 27.97
N ILE A 17 6.18 -13.95 28.24
CA ILE A 17 5.14 -13.33 29.05
C ILE A 17 3.77 -13.50 28.40
N ILE A 18 3.66 -13.21 27.09
CA ILE A 18 2.40 -13.30 26.35
C ILE A 18 1.87 -14.73 26.29
N ASN A 19 2.75 -15.72 26.09
CA ASN A 19 2.36 -17.13 26.04
C ASN A 19 1.87 -17.61 27.41
N GLU A 20 2.59 -17.28 28.48
CA GLU A 20 2.20 -17.62 29.84
C GLU A 20 0.86 -16.98 30.24
N LEU A 21 0.66 -15.70 29.89
CA LEU A 21 -0.61 -14.99 30.12
C LEU A 21 -1.77 -15.56 29.30
N ARG A 22 -1.49 -16.16 28.14
CA ARG A 22 -2.51 -16.83 27.32
C ARG A 22 -2.94 -18.14 27.96
N ASP A 23 -1.98 -18.93 28.45
CA ASP A 23 -2.21 -20.29 28.92
C ASP A 23 -2.67 -20.32 30.37
N ASN A 24 -2.12 -19.44 31.23
CA ASN A 24 -2.33 -19.45 32.67
C ASN A 24 -3.00 -18.20 33.25
N GLU A 25 -3.28 -17.18 32.42
CA GLU A 25 -3.84 -15.87 32.77
C GLU A 25 -2.99 -15.07 33.80
N LYS A 26 -1.81 -15.55 34.12
CA LYS A 26 -0.88 -14.98 35.12
C LYS A 26 0.56 -15.12 34.63
N TYR A 27 1.40 -14.21 35.09
CA TYR A 27 2.86 -14.32 34.94
C TYR A 27 3.56 -14.11 36.29
N THR A 28 4.58 -14.90 36.57
CA THR A 28 5.33 -14.82 37.84
C THR A 28 6.75 -14.31 37.60
N PHE A 29 7.04 -13.15 38.16
CA PHE A 29 8.40 -12.60 38.19
C PHE A 29 9.12 -12.99 39.50
N GLN A 30 10.36 -13.48 39.40
CA GLN A 30 11.22 -13.75 40.54
C GLN A 30 12.10 -12.53 40.84
N ILE A 31 11.99 -11.99 42.04
CA ILE A 31 12.80 -10.86 42.52
C ILE A 31 13.58 -11.30 43.77
N GLY A 32 14.76 -11.87 43.53
CA GLY A 32 15.50 -12.54 44.62
C GLY A 32 14.72 -13.75 45.15
N ASP A 33 14.46 -13.79 46.47
CA ASP A 33 13.70 -14.87 47.10
C ASP A 33 12.18 -14.65 47.07
N ASN A 34 11.71 -13.55 46.48
CA ASN A 34 10.29 -13.23 46.42
C ASN A 34 9.73 -13.42 45.01
N ALA A 35 8.53 -13.97 44.92
CA ALA A 35 7.76 -14.07 43.66
C ALA A 35 6.70 -12.96 43.60
N VAL A 36 6.63 -12.27 42.49
CA VAL A 36 5.56 -11.29 42.17
C VAL A 36 4.70 -11.89 41.09
N ILE A 37 3.43 -12.10 41.40
CA ILE A 37 2.45 -12.64 40.44
C ILE A 37 1.63 -11.47 39.90
N LEU A 38 1.56 -11.34 38.59
CA LEU A 38 0.73 -10.36 37.89
C LEU A 38 -0.33 -11.10 37.07
N ASP A 39 -1.56 -10.62 37.13
CA ASP A 39 -2.67 -11.13 36.36
C ASP A 39 -2.69 -10.48 34.98
N LYS A 40 -3.36 -11.10 33.99
CA LYS A 40 -3.48 -10.60 32.63
C LYS A 40 -4.00 -9.16 32.53
N GLN A 41 -4.86 -8.75 33.46
CA GLN A 41 -5.39 -7.40 33.55
C GLN A 41 -4.37 -6.34 34.02
N ASP A 42 -3.25 -6.77 34.62
CA ASP A 42 -2.17 -5.88 35.04
C ASP A 42 -1.23 -5.52 33.89
N PHE A 43 -1.41 -6.13 32.72
CA PHE A 43 -0.61 -5.91 31.53
C PHE A 43 -1.39 -5.14 30.47
N ILE A 44 -0.72 -4.20 29.84
CA ILE A 44 -1.16 -3.59 28.59
C ILE A 44 -0.27 -4.16 27.50
N VAL A 45 -0.87 -4.95 26.60
CA VAL A 45 -0.16 -5.48 25.44
C VAL A 45 -0.41 -4.55 24.26
N ASP A 46 0.66 -3.89 23.82
CA ASP A 46 0.64 -3.08 22.61
C ASP A 46 1.53 -3.72 21.55
N PHE A 47 1.27 -3.35 20.29
CA PHE A 47 1.99 -3.90 19.14
C PHE A 47 2.71 -2.77 18.44
N GLU A 48 4.00 -2.94 18.25
CA GLU A 48 4.79 -2.11 17.38
C GLU A 48 5.14 -2.90 16.12
N VAL A 49 5.02 -2.26 14.98
CA VAL A 49 5.50 -2.80 13.71
C VAL A 49 6.63 -1.90 13.22
N ASN A 50 7.60 -2.49 12.52
CA ASN A 50 8.65 -1.67 11.91
C ASN A 50 8.06 -0.82 10.77
N GLU A 51 8.83 0.16 10.31
CA GLU A 51 8.44 1.14 9.26
C GLU A 51 8.00 0.52 7.92
N LYS A 52 8.32 -0.77 7.68
CA LYS A 52 7.89 -1.50 6.48
C LYS A 52 6.45 -1.98 6.53
N TYR A 53 5.81 -1.86 7.68
CA TYR A 53 4.44 -2.31 7.88
C TYR A 53 3.59 -1.22 8.51
N GLN A 54 2.30 -1.28 8.23
CA GLN A 54 1.28 -0.57 8.99
C GLN A 54 0.30 -1.57 9.58
N PHE A 55 -0.26 -1.23 10.74
CA PHE A 55 -1.31 -2.05 11.33
C PHE A 55 -2.50 -1.21 11.78
N ALA A 56 -3.65 -1.85 11.80
CA ALA A 56 -4.86 -1.34 12.43
C ALA A 56 -5.45 -2.42 13.33
N LYS A 57 -5.91 -2.01 14.53
CA LYS A 57 -6.53 -2.90 15.51
C LYS A 57 -7.96 -2.45 15.77
N ARG A 58 -8.88 -3.39 15.71
CA ARG A 58 -10.27 -3.16 16.11
C ARG A 58 -10.76 -4.37 16.89
N GLN A 59 -11.05 -4.21 18.17
CA GLN A 59 -11.40 -5.31 19.08
C GLN A 59 -10.34 -6.43 19.03
N ASN A 60 -10.71 -7.61 18.58
CA ASN A 60 -9.85 -8.80 18.46
C ASN A 60 -9.24 -8.98 17.06
N LEU A 61 -9.49 -8.06 16.14
CA LEU A 61 -8.95 -8.10 14.78
C LEU A 61 -7.75 -7.17 14.67
N ILE A 62 -6.64 -7.72 14.22
CA ILE A 62 -5.44 -6.97 13.83
C ILE A 62 -5.21 -7.21 12.35
N VAL A 63 -5.07 -6.14 11.59
CA VAL A 63 -4.70 -6.18 10.16
C VAL A 63 -3.33 -5.56 10.03
N ILE A 64 -2.40 -6.29 9.45
CA ILE A 64 -1.04 -5.82 9.16
C ILE A 64 -0.86 -5.81 7.65
N ILE A 65 -0.38 -4.69 7.10
CA ILE A 65 -0.08 -4.54 5.68
C ILE A 65 1.39 -4.19 5.49
N SER A 66 2.02 -4.82 4.51
CA SER A 66 3.36 -4.43 4.07
C SER A 66 3.28 -3.15 3.25
N LEU A 67 4.19 -2.23 3.51
CA LEU A 67 4.36 -1.00 2.73
C LEU A 67 5.40 -1.15 1.62
N GLU A 68 6.07 -2.30 1.56
CA GLU A 68 7.02 -2.58 0.48
C GLU A 68 6.27 -2.71 -0.86
N ARG A 69 6.75 -1.98 -1.85
CA ARG A 69 6.21 -1.98 -3.21
C ARG A 69 7.30 -2.44 -4.16
N ASP A 70 7.03 -3.50 -4.90
CA ASP A 70 7.88 -3.90 -6.01
C ASP A 70 7.52 -3.12 -7.29
N SER A 71 8.39 -3.19 -8.28
CA SER A 71 8.21 -2.49 -9.56
C SER A 71 6.95 -2.95 -10.32
N ASP A 72 6.55 -4.20 -10.18
CA ASP A 72 5.34 -4.71 -10.84
C ASP A 72 4.07 -4.16 -10.18
N MET A 73 4.06 -4.05 -8.86
CA MET A 73 2.96 -3.42 -8.11
C MET A 73 2.84 -1.93 -8.44
N MET A 74 3.98 -1.21 -8.51
CA MET A 74 4.02 0.20 -8.91
C MET A 74 3.51 0.38 -10.35
N ALA A 75 3.96 -0.46 -11.28
CA ALA A 75 3.47 -0.43 -12.66
C ALA A 75 1.96 -0.68 -12.76
N LYS A 76 1.44 -1.67 -12.05
CA LYS A 76 -0.02 -1.96 -12.01
C LYS A 76 -0.82 -0.80 -11.42
N GLY A 77 -0.31 -0.14 -10.39
CA GLY A 77 -0.90 1.07 -9.82
C GLY A 77 -1.01 2.17 -10.87
N LEU A 78 0.13 2.55 -11.46
CA LEU A 78 0.21 3.59 -12.48
C LEU A 78 -0.70 3.31 -13.69
N ILE A 79 -0.71 2.06 -14.18
CA ILE A 79 -1.57 1.66 -15.30
C ILE A 79 -3.05 1.84 -14.99
N LYS A 80 -3.49 1.48 -13.77
CA LYS A 80 -4.89 1.66 -13.36
C LYS A 80 -5.27 3.13 -13.26
N ASP A 81 -4.38 3.97 -12.75
CA ASP A 81 -4.62 5.41 -12.65
C ASP A 81 -4.68 6.06 -14.03
N LEU A 82 -3.75 5.74 -14.92
CA LEU A 82 -3.78 6.16 -16.32
C LEU A 82 -5.07 5.71 -17.02
N ALA A 83 -5.43 4.44 -16.87
CA ALA A 83 -6.65 3.91 -17.48
C ALA A 83 -7.89 4.65 -17.00
N ARG A 84 -7.98 4.94 -15.70
CA ARG A 84 -9.09 5.71 -15.12
C ARG A 84 -9.17 7.12 -15.73
N ARG A 85 -8.04 7.82 -15.88
CA ARG A 85 -7.99 9.17 -16.47
C ARG A 85 -8.42 9.14 -17.95
N ILE A 86 -7.88 8.19 -18.71
CA ILE A 86 -8.23 8.03 -20.13
C ILE A 86 -9.71 7.67 -20.29
N GLN A 87 -10.27 6.80 -19.46
CA GLN A 87 -11.71 6.48 -19.49
C GLN A 87 -12.57 7.69 -19.15
N THR A 88 -12.14 8.54 -18.22
CA THR A 88 -12.82 9.81 -17.91
C THR A 88 -12.80 10.73 -19.12
N LEU A 89 -11.64 10.89 -19.78
CA LEU A 89 -11.51 11.70 -21.00
C LEU A 89 -12.40 11.17 -22.15
N ARG A 90 -12.46 9.85 -22.33
CA ARG A 90 -13.37 9.22 -23.31
C ARG A 90 -14.82 9.61 -23.06
N LYS A 91 -15.27 9.53 -21.79
CA LYS A 91 -16.62 9.92 -21.39
C LYS A 91 -16.89 11.40 -21.67
N GLU A 92 -15.95 12.28 -21.34
CA GLU A 92 -16.05 13.72 -21.62
C GLU A 92 -16.15 14.04 -23.11
N LYS A 93 -15.46 13.25 -23.94
CA LYS A 93 -15.54 13.36 -25.42
C LYS A 93 -16.79 12.67 -26.03
N GLY A 94 -17.64 12.06 -25.22
CA GLY A 94 -18.90 11.45 -25.67
C GLY A 94 -18.77 10.05 -26.28
N PHE A 95 -17.61 9.38 -26.12
CA PHE A 95 -17.45 7.99 -26.59
C PHE A 95 -18.22 7.01 -25.70
N ASN A 96 -18.79 5.98 -26.31
CA ASN A 96 -19.42 4.91 -25.57
C ASN A 96 -18.39 4.01 -24.88
N PRO A 97 -18.71 3.37 -23.75
CA PRO A 97 -17.80 2.45 -23.07
C PRO A 97 -17.36 1.26 -23.93
N THR A 98 -18.16 0.89 -24.92
CA THR A 98 -17.90 -0.23 -25.84
C THR A 98 -17.06 0.13 -27.06
N ASP A 99 -16.94 1.42 -27.39
CA ASP A 99 -16.18 1.86 -28.57
C ASP A 99 -14.70 1.46 -28.45
N ILE A 100 -14.11 1.07 -29.55
CA ILE A 100 -12.67 0.83 -29.67
C ILE A 100 -12.09 1.97 -30.47
N LEU A 101 -11.26 2.79 -29.83
CA LEU A 101 -10.63 3.94 -30.48
C LEU A 101 -9.30 3.52 -31.12
N GLU A 102 -8.80 4.33 -32.04
CA GLU A 102 -7.56 4.02 -32.75
C GLU A 102 -6.34 4.16 -31.84
N LYS A 103 -6.31 5.22 -31.03
CA LYS A 103 -5.10 5.55 -30.28
C LYS A 103 -5.41 6.26 -28.97
N ALA A 104 -4.58 5.97 -27.94
CA ALA A 104 -4.41 6.80 -26.78
C ALA A 104 -2.97 7.29 -26.70
N SER A 105 -2.78 8.60 -26.51
CA SER A 105 -1.46 9.21 -26.30
C SER A 105 -1.32 9.64 -24.86
N ILE A 106 -0.18 9.29 -24.24
CA ILE A 106 0.17 9.62 -22.86
C ILE A 106 1.55 10.30 -22.90
N LEU A 107 1.59 11.58 -22.58
CA LEU A 107 2.78 12.41 -22.71
C LEU A 107 3.21 12.95 -21.36
N GLU A 108 4.45 13.41 -21.27
CA GLU A 108 5.04 14.07 -20.10
C GLU A 108 5.20 13.16 -18.86
N LEU A 109 5.18 11.83 -19.08
CA LEU A 109 5.63 10.91 -18.05
C LEU A 109 7.12 11.14 -17.76
N ASP A 110 7.48 11.14 -16.47
CA ASP A 110 8.89 11.07 -16.12
C ASP A 110 9.52 9.74 -16.56
N GLN A 111 10.85 9.70 -16.58
CA GLN A 111 11.57 8.54 -17.09
C GLN A 111 11.33 7.29 -16.26
N GLU A 112 11.19 7.43 -14.94
CA GLU A 112 10.92 6.32 -14.02
C GLU A 112 9.56 5.69 -14.31
N SER A 113 8.52 6.51 -14.37
CA SER A 113 7.15 6.08 -14.69
C SER A 113 7.06 5.45 -16.07
N LEU A 114 7.74 6.04 -17.08
CA LEU A 114 7.79 5.49 -18.42
C LEU A 114 8.46 4.10 -18.45
N ASP A 115 9.58 3.93 -17.73
CA ASP A 115 10.31 2.67 -17.69
C ASP A 115 9.49 1.54 -17.04
N LEU A 116 8.63 1.86 -16.07
CA LEU A 116 7.71 0.90 -15.46
C LEU A 116 6.66 0.35 -16.44
N ILE A 117 6.18 1.18 -17.39
CA ILE A 117 4.99 0.82 -18.19
C ILE A 117 5.24 0.71 -19.70
N LYS A 118 6.41 1.12 -20.22
CA LYS A 118 6.70 1.11 -21.67
C LYS A 118 6.51 -0.24 -22.36
N ASN A 119 6.71 -1.33 -21.62
CA ASN A 119 6.53 -2.71 -22.12
C ASN A 119 5.12 -3.26 -21.85
N LYS A 120 4.22 -2.47 -21.26
CA LYS A 120 2.86 -2.87 -20.86
C LYS A 120 1.77 -2.15 -21.71
N THR A 121 2.14 -1.66 -22.89
CA THR A 121 1.22 -0.95 -23.80
C THR A 121 -0.04 -1.74 -24.14
N ASN A 122 0.09 -3.05 -24.33
CA ASN A 122 -1.05 -3.92 -24.61
C ASN A 122 -2.04 -4.00 -23.45
N GLU A 123 -1.55 -4.02 -22.21
CA GLU A 123 -2.38 -4.02 -21.02
C GLU A 123 -3.15 -2.70 -20.89
N ILE A 124 -2.47 -1.57 -21.12
CA ILE A 124 -3.10 -0.24 -21.13
C ILE A 124 -4.14 -0.17 -22.25
N ALA A 125 -3.78 -0.56 -23.46
CA ALA A 125 -4.67 -0.55 -24.63
C ALA A 125 -5.96 -1.35 -24.37
N PHE A 126 -5.84 -2.52 -23.77
CA PHE A 126 -6.97 -3.35 -23.38
C PHE A 126 -7.88 -2.65 -22.37
N LEU A 127 -7.29 -2.08 -21.31
CA LEU A 127 -8.05 -1.41 -20.24
C LEU A 127 -8.78 -0.17 -20.75
N VAL A 128 -8.17 0.59 -21.65
CA VAL A 128 -8.76 1.84 -22.15
C VAL A 128 -9.50 1.67 -23.50
N ARG A 129 -9.57 0.45 -24.01
CA ARG A 129 -10.23 0.09 -25.29
C ARG A 129 -9.75 0.94 -26.46
N VAL A 130 -8.45 0.88 -26.71
CA VAL A 130 -7.83 1.46 -27.91
C VAL A 130 -7.01 0.39 -28.63
N LYS A 131 -6.74 0.60 -29.90
CA LYS A 131 -5.87 -0.30 -30.67
C LYS A 131 -4.40 -0.10 -30.33
N ASN A 132 -3.99 1.14 -30.10
CA ASN A 132 -2.59 1.51 -29.85
C ASN A 132 -2.46 2.50 -28.70
N VAL A 133 -1.34 2.39 -27.96
CA VAL A 133 -0.91 3.36 -26.94
C VAL A 133 0.44 3.91 -27.33
N ASP A 134 0.58 5.23 -27.29
CA ASP A 134 1.80 5.94 -27.64
C ASP A 134 2.24 6.87 -26.50
N PHE A 135 3.55 6.96 -26.27
CA PHE A 135 4.18 7.81 -25.26
C PHE A 135 5.01 8.97 -25.84
N LYS A 136 5.07 9.12 -27.17
CA LYS A 136 6.02 10.02 -27.85
C LYS A 136 5.39 11.04 -28.75
N GLU A 137 4.30 10.69 -29.42
CA GLU A 137 3.70 11.56 -30.41
C GLU A 137 2.70 12.52 -29.77
N SER A 138 2.87 13.80 -30.07
CA SER A 138 1.88 14.81 -29.75
C SER A 138 0.62 14.59 -30.54
N CYS A 139 -0.49 14.45 -29.86
CA CYS A 139 -1.82 14.44 -30.45
C CYS A 139 -2.41 15.86 -30.36
N GLN A 140 -3.22 16.24 -31.37
CA GLN A 140 -4.02 17.45 -31.23
C GLN A 140 -5.15 17.19 -30.21
N ASN A 141 -5.45 18.16 -29.36
CA ASN A 141 -6.52 18.07 -28.35
C ASN A 141 -6.22 17.13 -27.16
N TYR A 142 -5.06 17.28 -26.56
CA TYR A 142 -4.75 16.66 -25.29
C TYR A 142 -5.39 17.40 -24.10
N LYS A 143 -5.55 16.66 -23.01
CA LYS A 143 -5.99 17.16 -21.70
C LYS A 143 -4.83 17.02 -20.71
N ASP A 144 -4.54 18.10 -20.00
CA ASP A 144 -3.62 18.07 -18.86
C ASP A 144 -4.32 17.36 -17.68
N ASP A 145 -3.61 16.52 -16.98
CA ASP A 145 -4.08 15.81 -15.79
C ASP A 145 -2.92 15.59 -14.80
N ASP A 146 -3.23 15.11 -13.61
CA ASP A 146 -2.26 14.86 -12.54
C ASP A 146 -2.54 13.52 -11.87
N ILE A 147 -1.49 12.73 -11.64
CA ILE A 147 -1.54 11.49 -10.87
C ILE A 147 -0.56 11.62 -9.71
N ASP A 148 -1.06 11.93 -8.51
CA ASP A 148 -0.28 12.03 -7.27
C ASP A 148 0.95 12.98 -7.41
N GLY A 149 0.78 14.10 -8.14
CA GLY A 149 1.84 15.08 -8.41
C GLY A 149 2.62 14.83 -9.70
N LEU A 150 2.42 13.70 -10.38
CA LEU A 150 2.94 13.44 -11.72
C LEU A 150 2.04 14.13 -12.76
N LYS A 151 2.53 15.20 -13.36
CA LYS A 151 1.84 15.89 -14.45
C LYS A 151 1.93 15.07 -15.72
N ILE A 152 0.79 14.89 -16.36
CA ILE A 152 0.67 14.14 -17.62
C ILE A 152 -0.22 14.87 -18.60
N ARG A 153 -0.09 14.53 -19.89
CA ARG A 153 -1.03 14.91 -20.94
C ARG A 153 -1.59 13.67 -21.60
N ILE A 154 -2.90 13.61 -21.73
CA ILE A 154 -3.60 12.47 -22.31
C ILE A 154 -4.50 12.91 -23.46
N ALA A 155 -4.52 12.09 -24.49
CA ALA A 155 -5.45 12.26 -25.61
C ALA A 155 -5.98 10.90 -26.07
N VAL A 156 -7.15 10.93 -26.74
CA VAL A 156 -7.77 9.75 -27.39
C VAL A 156 -8.35 10.15 -28.72
N GLU A 157 -8.15 9.27 -29.74
CA GLU A 157 -8.59 9.37 -31.11
C GLU A 157 -9.29 8.11 -31.59
#